data_9607c9cfd2065481b784882e1ca2c8d8
#
_entry.id   9607c9cfd2065481b784882e1ca2c8d8
#
_cell.length_a   1.000
_cell.length_b   1.000
_cell.length_c   1.000
_cell.angle_alpha   90.00
_cell.angle_beta   90.00
_cell.angle_gamma   90.00
#
_symmetry.space_group_name_H-M   'P 1'
#
loop_
_entity.id
_entity.type
_entity.pdbx_description
1 polymer ?
#
loop_
_entity_poly.entity_id
_entity_poly.type
_entity_poly.pdbx_seq_one_letter_code
_entity_poly.pdbx_strand_id
1 'polypeptide(L)'
;GANADSVMTIKFWTMGSLAGTTWSDLVLPTIVVGMAFLFFSTQYRVFNAMMMGDEAALTLGIPLRFYWYLYVTMVAVLTAVLVATCGIIGFVGLITPHLARGLVGTNYKRLFPVATLLGALFVIWADVLSRIIIPNAELPIGIFTALVGAPFFIYIVGGRRREVRV
;
A
#
# COMPACT_ATOMS: atom_id res chain seq x y z
N GLY A 1 -8.40 32.90 11.25
CA GLY A 1 -7.30 32.71 11.81
C GLY A 1 -6.62 31.37 12.00
N ALA A 2 -5.54 31.41 12.76
CA ALA A 2 -4.60 30.29 12.96
C ALA A 2 -5.26 28.94 13.33
N ASN A 3 -6.37 28.95 14.07
CA ASN A 3 -7.06 27.70 14.44
C ASN A 3 -7.76 27.00 13.27
N ALA A 4 -8.28 27.75 12.31
CA ALA A 4 -8.95 27.16 11.13
C ALA A 4 -7.93 26.52 10.16
N ASP A 5 -6.79 27.17 9.96
CA ASP A 5 -5.73 26.68 9.11
C ASP A 5 -5.07 25.41 9.70
N SER A 6 -4.89 25.39 11.02
CA SER A 6 -4.37 24.22 11.74
C SER A 6 -5.33 23.02 11.65
N VAL A 7 -6.63 23.25 11.79
CA VAL A 7 -7.66 22.20 11.67
C VAL A 7 -7.72 21.66 10.25
N MET A 8 -7.63 22.51 9.24
CA MET A 8 -7.56 22.09 7.83
C MET A 8 -6.33 21.23 7.56
N THR A 9 -5.16 21.65 8.03
CA THR A 9 -3.90 20.89 7.85
C THR A 9 -4.00 19.51 8.51
N ILE A 10 -4.50 19.41 9.73
CA ILE A 10 -4.70 18.14 10.43
C ILE A 10 -5.68 17.26 9.65
N LYS A 11 -6.76 17.82 9.12
CA LYS A 11 -7.76 17.09 8.35
C LYS A 11 -7.17 16.50 7.06
N PHE A 12 -6.41 17.29 6.31
CA PHE A 12 -5.74 16.80 5.09
C PHE A 12 -4.69 15.73 5.39
N TRP A 13 -3.92 15.90 6.46
CA TRP A 13 -2.91 14.92 6.85
C TRP A 13 -3.51 13.58 7.28
N THR A 14 -4.61 13.61 8.07
CA THR A 14 -5.29 12.37 8.52
C THR A 14 -6.06 11.66 7.43
N MET A 15 -6.55 12.37 6.41
CA MET A 15 -7.35 11.82 5.32
C MET A 15 -6.54 11.53 4.05
N GLY A 16 -5.26 11.86 4.03
CA GLY A 16 -4.37 11.73 2.88
C GLY A 16 -4.68 12.71 1.75
N SER A 17 -3.67 13.41 1.29
CA SER A 17 -3.77 14.33 0.16
C SER A 17 -2.43 14.46 -0.55
N LEU A 18 -2.47 14.54 -1.89
CA LEU A 18 -1.33 14.90 -2.73
C LEU A 18 -1.39 16.37 -3.18
N ALA A 19 -2.39 17.11 -2.72
CA ALA A 19 -2.54 18.52 -3.00
C ALA A 19 -1.42 19.32 -2.33
N GLY A 20 -0.82 20.24 -3.08
CA GLY A 20 0.26 21.08 -2.56
C GLY A 20 1.64 20.41 -2.50
N THR A 21 1.79 19.15 -2.92
CA THR A 21 3.09 18.48 -3.01
C THR A 21 3.95 19.15 -4.08
N THR A 22 5.16 19.56 -3.71
CA THR A 22 6.15 20.16 -4.62
C THR A 22 7.13 19.11 -5.13
N TRP A 23 7.87 19.43 -6.21
CA TRP A 23 8.91 18.53 -6.74
C TRP A 23 10.01 18.21 -5.73
N SER A 24 10.32 19.14 -4.83
CA SER A 24 11.29 18.93 -3.75
C SER A 24 10.82 17.90 -2.72
N ASP A 25 9.51 17.86 -2.45
CA ASP A 25 8.94 16.92 -1.48
C ASP A 25 8.93 15.47 -2.00
N LEU A 26 9.00 15.30 -3.32
CA LEU A 26 9.00 13.99 -3.97
C LEU A 26 10.39 13.32 -3.99
N VAL A 27 11.47 14.07 -3.80
CA VAL A 27 12.84 13.53 -3.90
C VAL A 27 13.08 12.42 -2.88
N LEU A 28 12.79 12.67 -1.61
CA LEU A 28 13.00 11.71 -0.53
C LEU A 28 12.12 10.45 -0.70
N PRO A 29 10.80 10.55 -0.90
CA PRO A 29 9.95 9.38 -1.15
C PRO A 29 10.40 8.58 -2.37
N THR A 30 10.77 9.23 -3.47
CA THR A 30 11.20 8.54 -4.68
C THR A 30 12.47 7.71 -4.46
N ILE A 31 13.45 8.26 -3.75
CA ILE A 31 14.68 7.53 -3.41
C ILE A 31 14.36 6.34 -2.50
N VAL A 32 13.57 6.56 -1.45
CA VAL A 32 13.24 5.51 -0.47
C VAL A 32 12.40 4.39 -1.11
N VAL A 33 11.39 4.75 -1.91
CA VAL A 33 10.57 3.78 -2.64
C VAL A 33 11.39 3.02 -3.67
N GLY A 34 12.27 3.71 -4.43
CA GLY A 34 13.14 3.09 -5.42
C GLY A 34 14.09 2.08 -4.79
N MET A 35 14.76 2.44 -3.68
CA MET A 35 15.63 1.52 -2.93
C MET A 35 14.84 0.34 -2.37
N ALA A 36 13.68 0.59 -1.78
CA ALA A 36 12.82 -0.48 -1.26
C ALA A 36 12.35 -1.42 -2.38
N PHE A 37 11.94 -0.88 -3.52
CA PHE A 37 11.52 -1.68 -4.67
C PHE A 37 12.66 -2.58 -5.17
N LEU A 38 13.87 -2.05 -5.33
CA LEU A 38 15.04 -2.83 -5.73
C LEU A 38 15.34 -3.92 -4.69
N PHE A 39 15.38 -3.56 -3.42
CA PHE A 39 15.64 -4.52 -2.35
C PHE A 39 14.60 -5.65 -2.34
N PHE A 40 13.30 -5.32 -2.26
CA PHE A 40 12.25 -6.33 -2.18
C PHE A 40 12.14 -7.18 -3.46
N SER A 41 12.49 -6.64 -4.63
CA SER A 41 12.55 -7.41 -5.88
C SER A 41 13.59 -8.54 -5.83
N THR A 42 14.67 -8.37 -5.08
CA THR A 42 15.70 -9.42 -4.92
C THR A 42 15.31 -10.50 -3.92
N GLN A 43 14.35 -10.22 -3.04
CA GLN A 43 13.95 -11.11 -1.93
C GLN A 43 12.92 -12.19 -2.32
N TYR A 44 12.63 -12.37 -3.60
CA TYR A 44 11.59 -13.28 -4.09
C TYR A 44 11.74 -14.74 -3.61
N ARG A 45 12.98 -15.22 -3.42
CA ARG A 45 13.24 -16.58 -2.92
C ARG A 45 12.81 -16.74 -1.46
N VAL A 46 13.16 -15.75 -0.64
CA VAL A 46 12.82 -15.74 0.79
C VAL A 46 11.30 -15.64 0.96
N PHE A 47 10.66 -14.72 0.25
CA PHE A 47 9.20 -14.57 0.32
C PHE A 47 8.46 -15.81 -0.17
N ASN A 48 8.89 -16.42 -1.29
CA ASN A 48 8.28 -17.67 -1.77
C ASN A 48 8.42 -18.80 -0.76
N ALA A 49 9.57 -18.92 -0.11
CA ALA A 49 9.77 -19.93 0.94
C ALA A 49 8.91 -19.66 2.19
N MET A 50 8.82 -18.40 2.63
CA MET A 50 7.95 -18.01 3.75
C MET A 50 6.46 -18.26 3.44
N MET A 51 6.04 -18.12 2.20
CA MET A 51 4.67 -18.43 1.77
C MET A 51 4.34 -19.92 1.80
N MET A 52 5.34 -20.82 1.78
CA MET A 52 5.15 -22.28 1.91
C MET A 52 4.96 -22.70 3.38
N GLY A 53 5.13 -21.77 4.32
CA GLY A 53 5.03 -21.99 5.76
C GLY A 53 6.39 -21.96 6.48
N ASP A 54 6.33 -21.69 7.76
CA ASP A 54 7.51 -21.49 8.60
C ASP A 54 8.43 -22.72 8.65
N GLU A 55 7.85 -23.92 8.74
CA GLU A 55 8.60 -25.18 8.76
C GLU A 55 9.37 -25.40 7.47
N ALA A 56 8.73 -25.12 6.31
CA ALA A 56 9.37 -25.24 5.02
C ALA A 56 10.53 -24.23 4.87
N ALA A 57 10.33 -22.99 5.30
CA ALA A 57 11.37 -21.96 5.25
C ALA A 57 12.57 -22.31 6.17
N LEU A 58 12.33 -22.86 7.37
CA LEU A 58 13.38 -23.29 8.30
C LEU A 58 14.18 -24.46 7.72
N THR A 59 13.54 -25.44 7.08
CA THR A 59 14.23 -26.58 6.44
C THR A 59 15.13 -26.12 5.27
N LEU A 60 14.79 -24.99 4.64
CA LEU A 60 15.61 -24.35 3.61
C LEU A 60 16.75 -23.50 4.20
N GLY A 61 16.92 -23.47 5.53
CA GLY A 61 17.96 -22.74 6.22
C GLY A 61 17.72 -21.22 6.30
N ILE A 62 16.49 -20.76 6.13
CA ILE A 62 16.17 -19.35 6.19
C ILE A 62 15.98 -18.92 7.65
N PRO A 63 16.76 -17.95 8.17
CA PRO A 63 16.60 -17.42 9.52
C PRO A 63 15.38 -16.50 9.59
N LEU A 64 14.19 -17.07 9.77
CA LEU A 64 12.90 -16.37 9.71
C LEU A 64 12.85 -15.14 10.60
N ARG A 65 13.36 -15.22 11.85
CA ARG A 65 13.36 -14.08 12.79
C ARG A 65 14.12 -12.88 12.24
N PHE A 66 15.30 -13.12 11.63
CA PHE A 66 16.09 -12.05 11.04
C PHE A 66 15.35 -11.34 9.90
N TYR A 67 14.80 -12.12 8.95
CA TYR A 67 14.07 -11.56 7.82
C TYR A 67 12.77 -10.87 8.26
N TRP A 68 12.10 -11.40 9.29
CA TRP A 68 10.90 -10.79 9.82
C TRP A 68 11.18 -9.39 10.38
N TYR A 69 12.18 -9.25 11.25
CA TYR A 69 12.56 -7.93 11.79
C TYR A 69 13.06 -7.00 10.69
N LEU A 70 13.86 -7.48 9.76
CA LEU A 70 14.37 -6.70 8.64
C LEU A 70 13.23 -6.11 7.80
N TYR A 71 12.29 -6.96 7.39
CA TYR A 71 11.16 -6.53 6.55
C TYR A 71 10.22 -5.59 7.29
N VAL A 72 9.87 -5.87 8.52
CA VAL A 72 9.02 -5.00 9.34
C VAL A 72 9.66 -3.63 9.52
N THR A 73 10.96 -3.57 9.82
CA THR A 73 11.68 -2.32 9.96
C THR A 73 11.71 -1.52 8.65
N MET A 74 12.01 -2.18 7.53
CA MET A 74 12.03 -1.51 6.22
C MET A 74 10.65 -0.99 5.81
N VAL A 75 9.60 -1.78 6.02
CA VAL A 75 8.22 -1.35 5.74
C VAL A 75 7.79 -0.22 6.67
N ALA A 76 8.19 -0.24 7.94
CA ALA A 76 7.89 0.84 8.89
C ALA A 76 8.54 2.16 8.46
N VAL A 77 9.83 2.13 8.08
CA VAL A 77 10.53 3.32 7.56
C VAL A 77 9.89 3.85 6.28
N LEU A 78 9.61 2.94 5.32
CA LEU A 78 8.95 3.29 4.06
C LEU A 78 7.59 3.94 4.31
N THR A 79 6.78 3.33 5.17
CA THR A 79 5.46 3.85 5.51
C THR A 79 5.55 5.21 6.21
N ALA A 80 6.49 5.39 7.14
CA ALA A 80 6.70 6.66 7.83
C ALA A 80 7.02 7.80 6.85
N VAL A 81 7.92 7.57 5.89
CA VAL A 81 8.28 8.55 4.85
C VAL A 81 7.08 8.89 3.97
N LEU A 82 6.33 7.88 3.52
CA LEU A 82 5.16 8.09 2.67
C LEU A 82 4.03 8.82 3.41
N VAL A 83 3.72 8.42 4.64
CA VAL A 83 2.68 9.06 5.45
C VAL A 83 3.07 10.50 5.81
N ALA A 84 4.34 10.77 6.07
CA ALA A 84 4.82 12.14 6.31
C ALA A 84 4.62 13.06 5.09
N THR A 85 4.70 12.50 3.86
CA THR A 85 4.57 13.28 2.62
C THR A 85 3.12 13.39 2.13
N CYS A 86 2.38 12.27 2.15
CA CYS A 86 1.05 12.17 1.50
C CYS A 86 -0.10 12.01 2.49
N GLY A 87 0.19 11.91 3.80
CA GLY A 87 -0.81 11.54 4.80
C GLY A 87 -1.21 10.07 4.72
N ILE A 88 -2.30 9.71 5.39
CA ILE A 88 -2.77 8.33 5.49
C ILE A 88 -3.64 7.98 4.29
N ILE A 89 -3.18 7.01 3.47
CA ILE A 89 -3.94 6.44 2.35
C ILE A 89 -4.21 4.98 2.65
N GLY A 90 -5.48 4.65 2.90
CA GLY A 90 -5.89 3.30 3.29
C GLY A 90 -6.27 2.40 2.13
N PHE A 91 -6.47 1.11 2.43
CA PHE A 91 -7.01 0.06 1.55
C PHE A 91 -6.15 -0.35 0.34
N VAL A 92 -5.26 0.48 -0.16
CA VAL A 92 -4.41 0.18 -1.33
C VAL A 92 -3.66 -1.14 -1.12
N GLY A 93 -3.00 -1.30 0.03
CA GLY A 93 -2.23 -2.50 0.38
C GLY A 93 -3.07 -3.77 0.58
N LEU A 94 -4.39 -3.65 0.74
CA LEU A 94 -5.30 -4.80 0.81
C LEU A 94 -5.82 -5.22 -0.56
N ILE A 95 -6.19 -4.24 -1.38
CA ILE A 95 -6.81 -4.47 -2.70
C ILE A 95 -5.76 -4.97 -3.70
N THR A 96 -4.64 -4.28 -3.80
CA THR A 96 -3.66 -4.50 -4.89
C THR A 96 -3.01 -5.88 -4.89
N PRO A 97 -2.55 -6.44 -3.75
CA PRO A 97 -2.00 -7.80 -3.76
C PRO A 97 -3.07 -8.86 -4.01
N HIS A 98 -4.31 -8.62 -3.61
CA HIS A 98 -5.40 -9.53 -3.90
C HIS A 98 -5.70 -9.60 -5.40
N LEU A 99 -5.83 -8.44 -6.06
CA LEU A 99 -6.02 -8.36 -7.51
C LEU A 99 -4.81 -8.95 -8.26
N ALA A 100 -3.61 -8.61 -7.83
CA ALA A 100 -2.38 -9.14 -8.44
C ALA A 100 -2.30 -10.68 -8.36
N ARG A 101 -2.69 -11.28 -7.23
CA ARG A 101 -2.76 -12.75 -7.10
C ARG A 101 -3.75 -13.37 -8.08
N GLY A 102 -4.88 -12.74 -8.32
CA GLY A 102 -5.84 -13.18 -9.34
C GLY A 102 -5.30 -13.14 -10.77
N LEU A 103 -4.39 -12.20 -11.06
CA LEU A 103 -3.82 -12.02 -12.41
C LEU A 103 -2.59 -12.89 -12.67
N VAL A 104 -1.66 -12.98 -11.72
CA VAL A 104 -0.34 -13.59 -11.94
C VAL A 104 0.00 -14.74 -10.99
N GLY A 105 -0.95 -15.11 -10.12
CA GLY A 105 -0.76 -16.17 -9.13
C GLY A 105 0.03 -15.71 -7.91
N THR A 106 0.53 -16.70 -7.15
CA THR A 106 1.16 -16.47 -5.84
C THR A 106 2.69 -16.35 -5.89
N ASN A 107 3.32 -16.56 -7.05
CA ASN A 107 4.78 -16.45 -7.18
C ASN A 107 5.21 -14.99 -6.97
N TYR A 108 5.97 -14.74 -5.91
CA TYR A 108 6.39 -13.40 -5.50
C TYR A 108 7.14 -12.63 -6.59
N LYS A 109 7.94 -13.32 -7.41
CA LYS A 109 8.71 -12.70 -8.50
C LYS A 109 7.81 -11.96 -9.50
N ARG A 110 6.60 -12.47 -9.75
CA ARG A 110 5.59 -11.85 -10.63
C ARG A 110 4.61 -11.00 -9.83
N LEU A 111 4.24 -11.47 -8.66
CA LEU A 111 3.26 -10.83 -7.80
C LEU A 111 3.69 -9.43 -7.35
N PHE A 112 4.94 -9.28 -6.90
CA PHE A 112 5.45 -8.03 -6.34
C PHE A 112 5.42 -6.86 -7.35
N PRO A 113 6.02 -6.96 -8.55
CA PRO A 113 5.98 -5.87 -9.51
C PRO A 113 4.55 -5.56 -10.01
N VAL A 114 3.71 -6.58 -10.21
CA VAL A 114 2.32 -6.38 -10.63
C VAL A 114 1.49 -5.71 -9.54
N ALA A 115 1.64 -6.11 -8.27
CA ALA A 115 0.96 -5.46 -7.16
C ALA A 115 1.40 -4.00 -6.99
N THR A 116 2.69 -3.71 -7.18
CA THR A 116 3.23 -2.34 -7.12
C THR A 116 2.64 -1.47 -8.24
N LEU A 117 2.59 -1.97 -9.47
CA LEU A 117 2.00 -1.25 -10.60
C LEU A 117 0.49 -1.01 -10.41
N LEU A 118 -0.24 -2.02 -9.96
CA LEU A 118 -1.68 -1.88 -9.66
C LEU A 118 -1.92 -0.87 -8.55
N GLY A 119 -1.06 -0.85 -7.52
CA GLY A 119 -1.12 0.14 -6.44
C GLY A 119 -0.89 1.56 -6.95
N ALA A 120 0.14 1.75 -7.78
CA ALA A 120 0.42 3.04 -8.40
C ALA A 120 -0.75 3.53 -9.27
N LEU A 121 -1.29 2.67 -10.14
CA LEU A 121 -2.45 2.99 -10.97
C LEU A 121 -3.68 3.34 -10.12
N PHE A 122 -3.94 2.56 -9.07
CA PHE A 122 -5.08 2.78 -8.19
C PHE A 122 -5.00 4.15 -7.49
N VAL A 123 -3.82 4.53 -6.98
CA VAL A 123 -3.62 5.83 -6.31
C VAL A 123 -3.72 6.98 -7.32
N ILE A 124 -3.16 6.83 -8.54
CA ILE A 124 -3.28 7.84 -9.60
C ILE A 124 -4.75 8.07 -9.96
N TRP A 125 -5.53 7.01 -10.16
CA TRP A 125 -6.96 7.12 -10.45
C TRP A 125 -7.73 7.74 -9.29
N ALA A 126 -7.41 7.38 -8.05
CA ALA A 126 -8.01 7.98 -6.87
C ALA A 126 -7.73 9.49 -6.79
N ASP A 127 -6.50 9.92 -7.09
CA ASP A 127 -6.12 11.33 -7.12
C ASP A 127 -6.85 12.09 -8.23
N VAL A 128 -6.91 11.55 -9.44
CA VAL A 128 -7.65 12.15 -10.56
C VAL A 128 -9.13 12.33 -10.21
N LEU A 129 -9.76 11.30 -9.68
CA LEU A 129 -11.18 11.36 -9.29
C LEU A 129 -11.40 12.37 -8.14
N SER A 130 -10.49 12.45 -7.18
CA SER A 130 -10.59 13.40 -6.07
C SER A 130 -10.61 14.85 -6.52
N ARG A 131 -9.96 15.15 -7.64
CA ARG A 131 -9.88 16.50 -8.21
C ARG A 131 -11.02 16.86 -9.15
N ILE A 132 -11.68 15.87 -9.77
CA ILE A 132 -12.71 16.10 -10.80
C ILE A 132 -14.11 16.13 -10.20
N ILE A 133 -14.40 15.38 -9.14
CA ILE A 133 -15.78 15.15 -8.65
C ILE A 133 -16.41 16.40 -8.05
N ILE A 134 -15.65 17.24 -7.34
CA ILE A 134 -16.17 18.49 -6.78
C ILE A 134 -15.43 19.69 -7.38
N PRO A 135 -16.10 20.51 -8.19
CA PRO A 135 -15.54 21.75 -8.67
C PRO A 135 -15.22 22.68 -7.50
N ASN A 136 -14.00 23.23 -7.46
CA ASN A 136 -13.50 24.16 -6.44
C ASN A 136 -13.33 23.59 -5.01
N ALA A 137 -13.37 22.26 -4.82
CA ALA A 137 -13.03 21.64 -3.54
C ALA A 137 -12.15 20.41 -3.78
N GLU A 138 -11.01 20.35 -3.10
CA GLU A 138 -10.15 19.17 -3.12
C GLU A 138 -10.64 18.17 -2.07
N LEU A 139 -11.07 17.00 -2.53
CA LEU A 139 -11.39 15.90 -1.62
C LEU A 139 -10.13 15.12 -1.28
N PRO A 140 -9.93 14.75 -0.02
CA PRO A 140 -8.83 13.87 0.36
C PRO A 140 -8.90 12.53 -0.36
N ILE A 141 -7.76 12.05 -0.88
CA ILE A 141 -7.66 10.78 -1.62
C ILE A 141 -8.14 9.59 -0.78
N GLY A 142 -7.88 9.63 0.53
CA GLY A 142 -8.28 8.59 1.47
C GLY A 142 -9.78 8.29 1.45
N ILE A 143 -10.64 9.27 1.13
CA ILE A 143 -12.08 9.07 0.98
C ILE A 143 -12.36 8.13 -0.20
N PHE A 144 -11.71 8.35 -1.35
CA PHE A 144 -11.90 7.52 -2.54
C PHE A 144 -11.35 6.12 -2.35
N THR A 145 -10.16 6.00 -1.77
CA THR A 145 -9.57 4.69 -1.50
C THR A 145 -10.41 3.89 -0.50
N ALA A 146 -11.02 4.55 0.50
CA ALA A 146 -11.94 3.92 1.44
C ALA A 146 -13.28 3.53 0.80
N LEU A 147 -13.81 4.38 -0.08
CA LEU A 147 -15.09 4.15 -0.75
C LEU A 147 -15.04 2.95 -1.71
N VAL A 148 -13.91 2.72 -2.35
CA VAL A 148 -13.65 1.53 -3.17
C VAL A 148 -13.21 0.35 -2.30
N GLY A 149 -12.37 0.60 -1.31
CA GLY A 149 -11.74 -0.42 -0.48
C GLY A 149 -12.68 -1.12 0.47
N ALA A 150 -13.59 -0.39 1.10
CA ALA A 150 -14.51 -0.97 2.09
C ALA A 150 -15.50 -1.98 1.46
N PRO A 151 -16.19 -1.69 0.34
CA PRO A 151 -17.04 -2.69 -0.33
C PRO A 151 -16.23 -3.90 -0.83
N PHE A 152 -15.02 -3.67 -1.37
CA PHE A 152 -14.16 -4.74 -1.83
C PHE A 152 -13.72 -5.67 -0.68
N PHE A 153 -13.40 -5.09 0.47
CA PHE A 153 -13.06 -5.86 1.67
C PHE A 153 -14.24 -6.70 2.17
N ILE A 154 -15.44 -6.12 2.21
CA ILE A 154 -16.66 -6.84 2.58
C ILE A 154 -16.93 -8.00 1.61
N TYR A 155 -16.71 -7.80 0.31
CA TYR A 155 -16.86 -8.85 -0.69
C TYR A 155 -15.88 -10.02 -0.46
N ILE A 156 -14.60 -9.74 -0.19
CA ILE A 156 -13.59 -10.78 0.09
C ILE A 156 -13.94 -11.56 1.35
N VAL A 157 -14.28 -10.86 2.44
CA VAL A 157 -14.59 -11.50 3.73
C VAL A 157 -15.89 -12.29 3.64
N GLY A 158 -16.90 -11.75 2.93
CA GLY A 158 -18.19 -12.43 2.72
C GLY A 158 -18.09 -13.67 1.84
N GLY A 159 -17.21 -13.65 0.83
CA GLY A 159 -16.94 -14.80 -0.04
C GLY A 159 -16.32 -15.98 0.71
N ARG A 160 -15.36 -15.74 1.58
CA ARG A 160 -14.72 -16.79 2.40
C ARG A 160 -15.68 -17.52 3.35
N ARG A 161 -16.72 -16.84 3.84
CA ARG A 161 -17.71 -17.48 4.73
C ARG A 161 -18.60 -18.51 4.01
N ARG A 162 -18.70 -18.45 2.69
CA ARG A 162 -19.51 -19.42 1.91
C ARG A 162 -18.74 -20.72 1.65
N GLU A 163 -17.40 -20.70 1.57
CA GLU A 163 -16.61 -21.91 1.34
C GLU A 163 -16.45 -22.80 2.60
N VAL A 164 -16.61 -22.24 3.80
CA VAL A 164 -16.51 -22.99 5.07
C VAL A 164 -17.83 -23.67 5.47
N ARG A 165 -18.90 -23.48 4.70
CA ARG A 165 -20.25 -24.06 4.99
C ARG A 165 -20.67 -25.19 4.06
N VAL A 166 -19.73 -25.77 3.28
CA VAL A 166 -20.01 -26.97 2.45
C VAL A 166 -19.28 -28.19 2.98
#